data_de54d424ed175b01d408db37114c5518
#
_entry.id   de54d424ed175b01d408db37114c5518
#
_cell.length_a   1.000
_cell.length_b   1.000
_cell.length_c   1.000
_cell.angle_alpha   90.00
_cell.angle_beta   90.00
_cell.angle_gamma   90.00
#
_symmetry.space_group_name_H-M   'P 1'
#
loop_
_entity.id
_entity.type
_entity.pdbx_description
1 polymer ?
#
loop_
_entity_poly.entity_id
_entity_poly.type
_entity_poly.pdbx_seq_one_letter_code
_entity_poly.pdbx_strand_id
1 'polypeptide(L)'
;MHTLPTTDLITLIESDLGQGRKSGRWMLFHCPFPGHKHGDKKPSLTVTNGSHDRPAPFWKCWSCGKQGGAIKWLMEKRGLSYVDSLEALKIKPDPNYTRQAPPPQPPDTPPSPAWQARAWELIERAESALWDKRGEDALAWLLMRGLNESAICAARLGFIPQYYKQNPEAWGKPNDDPEPMHFFEGILIPGIIGSTVWYLKMRPSHPREGQKYKHVRGGRQALYLADTLAPDQPAIFCEGELDALLLEQHVRDLASVITLASATTDINLATWGIYLLRPASFVLAHDMDKAGDEGAAKLAWLHDAQRLHIPALRDGDKDITDYYLSGGDLHELIQIALHPYQMTHIEN
;
A
#
# COMPACT_ATOMS: atom_id res chain seq x y z
N MET A 1 -11.14 -24.19 -25.85
CA MET A 1 -10.46 -24.64 -24.62
C MET A 1 -9.18 -25.35 -25.05
N HIS A 2 -8.05 -24.66 -25.13
CA HIS A 2 -6.76 -25.29 -25.37
C HIS A 2 -6.21 -25.74 -24.01
N THR A 3 -6.18 -27.05 -23.80
CA THR A 3 -5.47 -27.69 -22.70
C THR A 3 -3.98 -27.45 -22.90
N LEU A 4 -3.39 -26.58 -22.11
CA LEU A 4 -1.93 -26.47 -21.98
C LEU A 4 -1.37 -27.86 -21.59
N PRO A 5 -0.23 -28.29 -22.15
CA PRO A 5 0.39 -29.54 -21.75
C PRO A 5 0.60 -29.49 -20.23
N THR A 6 0.18 -30.56 -19.57
CA THR A 6 0.24 -30.69 -18.11
C THR A 6 1.70 -30.76 -17.70
N THR A 7 2.35 -29.62 -17.50
CA THR A 7 3.67 -29.59 -16.92
C THR A 7 3.55 -30.08 -15.49
N ASP A 8 4.20 -31.18 -15.15
CA ASP A 8 4.23 -31.68 -13.79
C ASP A 8 5.03 -30.70 -12.92
N LEU A 9 4.29 -29.76 -12.31
CA LEU A 9 4.84 -28.71 -11.49
C LEU A 9 5.52 -29.27 -10.24
N ILE A 10 5.01 -30.35 -9.69
CA ILE A 10 5.60 -31.02 -8.52
C ILE A 10 6.99 -31.53 -8.91
N THR A 11 7.11 -32.30 -9.98
CA THR A 11 8.40 -32.81 -10.48
C THR A 11 9.37 -31.68 -10.80
N LEU A 12 8.90 -30.58 -11.40
CA LEU A 12 9.74 -29.40 -11.67
C LEU A 12 10.31 -28.83 -10.35
N ILE A 13 9.48 -28.67 -9.33
CA ILE A 13 9.90 -28.10 -8.04
C ILE A 13 10.77 -29.08 -7.26
N GLU A 14 10.52 -30.39 -7.34
CA GLU A 14 11.36 -31.42 -6.74
C GLU A 14 12.76 -31.47 -7.35
N SER A 15 12.90 -31.15 -8.64
CA SER A 15 14.22 -31.05 -9.29
C SER A 15 15.08 -29.89 -8.72
N ASP A 16 14.46 -28.87 -8.15
CA ASP A 16 15.13 -27.71 -7.58
C ASP A 16 15.33 -27.76 -6.06
N LEU A 17 14.40 -28.42 -5.35
CA LEU A 17 14.35 -28.41 -3.88
C LEU A 17 14.55 -29.78 -3.23
N GLY A 18 14.58 -30.85 -4.02
CA GLY A 18 14.53 -32.23 -3.52
C GLY A 18 13.10 -32.68 -3.22
N GLN A 19 12.96 -33.90 -2.69
CA GLN A 19 11.66 -34.52 -2.43
C GLN A 19 10.81 -33.74 -1.45
N GLY A 20 9.56 -33.43 -1.85
CA GLY A 20 8.56 -32.78 -1.00
C GLY A 20 7.88 -33.76 -0.05
N ARG A 21 7.23 -33.25 0.99
CA ARG A 21 6.41 -34.01 1.93
C ARG A 21 4.94 -33.95 1.50
N LYS A 22 4.32 -35.10 1.24
CA LYS A 22 2.90 -35.18 0.89
C LYS A 22 2.00 -34.82 2.08
N SER A 23 1.00 -33.96 1.84
CA SER A 23 -0.03 -33.58 2.80
C SER A 23 -1.37 -33.44 2.08
N GLY A 24 -2.17 -34.48 2.11
CA GLY A 24 -3.41 -34.57 1.33
C GLY A 24 -3.14 -34.44 -0.18
N ARG A 25 -3.75 -33.45 -0.81
CA ARG A 25 -3.57 -33.13 -2.24
C ARG A 25 -2.36 -32.23 -2.54
N TRP A 26 -1.64 -31.79 -1.51
CA TRP A 26 -0.53 -30.86 -1.60
C TRP A 26 0.80 -31.55 -1.37
N MET A 27 1.82 -31.07 -2.07
CA MET A 27 3.21 -31.32 -1.70
C MET A 27 3.75 -30.10 -0.95
N LEU A 28 4.41 -30.35 0.17
CA LEU A 28 4.98 -29.32 1.04
C LEU A 28 6.49 -29.26 0.89
N PHE A 29 7.02 -28.05 0.75
CA PHE A 29 8.45 -27.79 0.64
C PHE A 29 8.86 -26.64 1.56
N HIS A 30 10.14 -26.57 1.88
CA HIS A 30 10.74 -25.35 2.40
C HIS A 30 10.82 -24.31 1.29
N CYS A 31 10.38 -23.09 1.58
CA CYS A 31 10.38 -22.02 0.60
C CYS A 31 11.81 -21.51 0.34
N PRO A 32 12.29 -21.48 -0.93
CA PRO A 32 13.64 -21.05 -1.24
C PRO A 32 13.78 -19.52 -1.41
N PHE A 33 12.66 -18.78 -1.32
CA PHE A 33 12.64 -17.35 -1.59
C PHE A 33 12.97 -16.52 -0.35
N PRO A 34 13.61 -15.34 -0.49
CA PRO A 34 13.80 -14.40 0.61
C PRO A 34 12.45 -13.87 1.14
N GLY A 35 12.44 -13.33 2.36
CA GLY A 35 11.25 -12.74 2.98
C GLY A 35 10.70 -13.55 4.17
N HIS A 36 11.44 -14.54 4.64
CA HIS A 36 11.13 -15.28 5.87
C HIS A 36 11.92 -14.71 7.04
N LYS A 37 11.25 -14.16 8.06
CA LYS A 37 11.87 -13.46 9.21
C LYS A 37 12.94 -14.29 9.97
N HIS A 38 12.89 -15.63 9.90
CA HIS A 38 13.80 -16.54 10.62
C HIS A 38 14.21 -17.76 9.77
N GLY A 39 14.24 -17.64 8.44
CA GLY A 39 14.31 -18.77 7.53
C GLY A 39 13.03 -19.60 7.53
N ASP A 40 12.85 -20.49 6.56
CA ASP A 40 11.66 -21.36 6.48
C ASP A 40 11.85 -22.62 7.36
N LYS A 41 11.75 -22.46 8.69
CA LYS A 41 11.94 -23.55 9.67
C LYS A 41 10.87 -24.64 9.56
N LYS A 42 9.68 -24.31 9.06
CA LYS A 42 8.59 -25.25 8.77
C LYS A 42 8.19 -25.09 7.31
N PRO A 43 7.95 -26.20 6.56
CA PRO A 43 7.57 -26.14 5.16
C PRO A 43 6.38 -25.20 4.95
N SER A 44 6.58 -24.08 4.29
CA SER A 44 5.55 -23.06 4.04
C SER A 44 5.11 -22.97 2.58
N LEU A 45 5.83 -23.63 1.67
CA LEU A 45 5.52 -23.71 0.25
C LEU A 45 4.64 -24.91 -0.03
N THR A 46 3.45 -24.69 -0.57
CA THR A 46 2.52 -25.72 -1.02
C THR A 46 2.48 -25.78 -2.54
N VAL A 47 2.47 -26.99 -3.12
CA VAL A 47 2.46 -27.23 -4.57
C VAL A 47 1.39 -28.24 -4.92
N THR A 48 0.70 -28.05 -6.04
CA THR A 48 -0.26 -29.01 -6.60
C THR A 48 -0.17 -29.04 -8.12
N ASN A 49 -0.39 -30.20 -8.73
CA ASN A 49 -0.55 -30.34 -10.17
C ASN A 49 -1.98 -30.03 -10.68
N GLY A 50 -2.83 -29.56 -9.77
CA GLY A 50 -4.22 -29.24 -10.03
C GLY A 50 -5.18 -30.13 -9.25
N SER A 51 -6.44 -29.71 -9.19
CA SER A 51 -7.56 -30.44 -8.55
C SER A 51 -8.85 -30.12 -9.31
N HIS A 52 -9.94 -30.83 -8.96
CA HIS A 52 -11.26 -30.57 -9.57
C HIS A 52 -11.67 -29.08 -9.43
N ASP A 53 -11.41 -28.47 -8.28
CA ASP A 53 -11.76 -27.07 -7.96
C ASP A 53 -10.75 -26.05 -8.55
N ARG A 54 -9.52 -26.51 -8.85
CA ARG A 54 -8.46 -25.70 -9.44
C ARG A 54 -7.65 -26.56 -10.39
N PRO A 55 -8.05 -26.65 -11.65
CA PRO A 55 -7.47 -27.61 -12.62
C PRO A 55 -6.01 -27.27 -13.01
N ALA A 56 -5.55 -26.02 -12.81
CA ALA A 56 -4.19 -25.62 -13.18
C ALA A 56 -3.16 -25.96 -12.10
N PRO A 57 -1.94 -26.41 -12.49
CA PRO A 57 -0.80 -26.53 -11.56
C PRO A 57 -0.47 -25.20 -10.91
N PHE A 58 -0.21 -25.25 -9.57
CA PHE A 58 -0.05 -24.04 -8.79
C PHE A 58 0.85 -24.26 -7.56
N TRP A 59 1.66 -23.27 -7.24
CA TRP A 59 2.43 -23.23 -6.00
C TRP A 59 2.17 -21.91 -5.23
N LYS A 60 2.23 -21.98 -3.90
CA LYS A 60 2.11 -20.81 -3.03
C LYS A 60 2.92 -21.01 -1.75
N CYS A 61 3.69 -20.00 -1.40
CA CYS A 61 4.26 -19.85 -0.06
C CYS A 61 3.31 -19.05 0.83
N TRP A 62 2.90 -19.63 1.94
CA TRP A 62 2.00 -19.00 2.90
C TRP A 62 2.71 -18.04 3.86
N SER A 63 4.05 -18.04 3.86
CA SER A 63 4.86 -17.19 4.72
C SER A 63 5.28 -15.90 4.02
N CYS A 64 5.85 -15.97 2.80
CA CYS A 64 6.28 -14.79 2.04
C CYS A 64 5.27 -14.33 0.97
N GLY A 65 4.14 -15.05 0.80
CA GLY A 65 3.07 -14.68 -0.13
C GLY A 65 3.34 -14.97 -1.62
N LYS A 66 4.56 -15.33 -2.02
CA LYS A 66 4.89 -15.63 -3.42
C LYS A 66 4.09 -16.83 -3.91
N GLN A 67 3.60 -16.75 -5.15
CA GLN A 67 2.76 -17.78 -5.75
C GLN A 67 2.81 -17.75 -7.29
N GLY A 68 2.49 -18.87 -7.95
CA GLY A 68 2.43 -18.92 -9.40
C GLY A 68 2.32 -20.34 -9.98
N GLY A 69 2.49 -20.43 -11.29
CA GLY A 69 2.63 -21.68 -12.06
C GLY A 69 4.10 -21.96 -12.42
N ALA A 70 4.32 -22.92 -13.35
CA ALA A 70 5.65 -23.36 -13.76
C ALA A 70 6.52 -22.26 -14.34
N ILE A 71 5.98 -21.40 -15.20
CA ILE A 71 6.72 -20.28 -15.80
C ILE A 71 7.23 -19.35 -14.71
N LYS A 72 6.36 -18.92 -13.80
CA LYS A 72 6.75 -18.02 -12.70
C LYS A 72 7.76 -18.68 -11.76
N TRP A 73 7.68 -20.00 -11.55
CA TRP A 73 8.70 -20.73 -10.80
C TRP A 73 10.08 -20.62 -11.45
N LEU A 74 10.17 -20.89 -12.76
CA LEU A 74 11.42 -20.80 -13.50
C LEU A 74 12.01 -19.39 -13.49
N MET A 75 11.19 -18.36 -13.63
CA MET A 75 11.63 -16.97 -13.55
C MET A 75 12.14 -16.61 -12.16
N GLU A 76 11.41 -16.94 -11.11
CA GLU A 76 11.72 -16.54 -9.72
C GLU A 76 12.85 -17.39 -9.10
N LYS A 77 12.89 -18.70 -9.39
CA LYS A 77 13.84 -19.64 -8.78
C LYS A 77 15.11 -19.79 -9.60
N ARG A 78 15.02 -19.85 -10.92
CA ARG A 78 16.16 -20.07 -11.82
C ARG A 78 16.63 -18.80 -12.51
N GLY A 79 15.95 -17.66 -12.32
CA GLY A 79 16.32 -16.38 -12.94
C GLY A 79 16.12 -16.34 -14.46
N LEU A 80 15.34 -17.25 -15.02
CA LEU A 80 15.11 -17.31 -16.48
C LEU A 80 14.20 -16.16 -16.91
N SER A 81 14.40 -15.69 -18.16
CA SER A 81 13.43 -14.79 -18.78
C SER A 81 12.11 -15.54 -19.06
N TYR A 82 11.05 -14.79 -19.36
CA TYR A 82 9.76 -15.39 -19.76
C TYR A 82 9.92 -16.31 -20.99
N VAL A 83 10.69 -15.85 -21.99
CA VAL A 83 10.93 -16.60 -23.23
C VAL A 83 11.70 -17.89 -22.95
N ASP A 84 12.81 -17.81 -22.17
CA ASP A 84 13.60 -18.98 -21.81
C ASP A 84 12.79 -19.97 -20.95
N SER A 85 11.87 -19.46 -20.12
CA SER A 85 10.96 -20.30 -19.33
C SER A 85 9.96 -21.06 -20.21
N LEU A 86 9.44 -20.45 -21.28
CA LEU A 86 8.59 -21.11 -22.25
C LEU A 86 9.34 -22.21 -23.00
N GLU A 87 10.59 -21.93 -23.42
CA GLU A 87 11.44 -22.88 -24.11
C GLU A 87 11.79 -24.08 -23.20
N ALA A 88 12.20 -23.81 -21.94
CA ALA A 88 12.49 -24.85 -20.95
C ALA A 88 11.30 -25.77 -20.67
N LEU A 89 10.07 -25.24 -20.75
CA LEU A 89 8.83 -26.00 -20.60
C LEU A 89 8.35 -26.61 -21.91
N LYS A 90 9.06 -26.39 -23.04
CA LYS A 90 8.66 -26.80 -24.39
C LYS A 90 7.25 -26.28 -24.78
N ILE A 91 6.87 -25.12 -24.26
CA ILE A 91 5.62 -24.45 -24.56
C ILE A 91 5.88 -23.56 -25.78
N LYS A 92 5.23 -23.86 -26.92
CA LYS A 92 5.28 -22.97 -28.07
C LYS A 92 4.47 -21.72 -27.74
N PRO A 93 5.04 -20.50 -27.90
CA PRO A 93 4.25 -19.28 -27.79
C PRO A 93 3.08 -19.34 -28.78
N ASP A 94 1.88 -19.09 -28.32
CA ASP A 94 0.75 -18.90 -29.24
C ASP A 94 0.97 -17.56 -29.97
N PRO A 95 1.19 -17.57 -31.30
CA PRO A 95 1.41 -16.34 -32.07
C PRO A 95 0.20 -15.40 -32.03
N ASN A 96 -0.98 -15.91 -31.65
CA ASN A 96 -2.21 -15.13 -31.47
C ASN A 96 -2.51 -14.79 -30.01
N TYR A 97 -1.61 -15.15 -29.08
CA TYR A 97 -1.77 -14.76 -27.68
C TYR A 97 -1.49 -13.28 -27.55
N THR A 98 -2.47 -12.47 -27.84
CA THR A 98 -2.54 -11.12 -27.31
C THR A 98 -2.89 -11.26 -25.84
N ARG A 99 -1.98 -10.86 -24.93
CA ARG A 99 -2.28 -10.71 -23.52
C ARG A 99 -3.52 -9.82 -23.43
N GLN A 100 -4.69 -10.43 -23.28
CA GLN A 100 -5.89 -9.67 -23.01
C GLN A 100 -5.58 -8.91 -21.72
N ALA A 101 -5.52 -7.59 -21.81
CA ALA A 101 -5.51 -6.77 -20.61
C ALA A 101 -6.66 -7.26 -19.75
N PRO A 102 -6.47 -7.46 -18.45
CA PRO A 102 -7.58 -7.76 -17.56
C PRO A 102 -8.69 -6.75 -17.86
N PRO A 103 -9.96 -7.18 -17.86
CA PRO A 103 -11.07 -6.28 -18.12
C PRO A 103 -10.92 -5.06 -17.21
N PRO A 104 -11.21 -3.84 -17.70
CA PRO A 104 -11.11 -2.64 -16.88
C PRO A 104 -11.85 -2.86 -15.57
N GLN A 105 -11.18 -2.57 -14.47
CA GLN A 105 -11.85 -2.61 -13.16
C GLN A 105 -12.98 -1.59 -13.18
N PRO A 106 -14.18 -1.94 -12.68
CA PRO A 106 -15.23 -0.93 -12.52
C PRO A 106 -14.75 0.14 -11.53
N PRO A 107 -15.25 1.39 -11.66
CA PRO A 107 -14.95 2.43 -10.68
C PRO A 107 -15.31 1.97 -9.26
N ASP A 108 -14.48 2.35 -8.29
CA ASP A 108 -14.81 2.15 -6.89
C ASP A 108 -16.04 2.96 -6.54
N THR A 109 -16.94 2.37 -5.79
CA THR A 109 -18.09 3.07 -5.23
C THR A 109 -17.79 3.50 -3.80
N PRO A 110 -18.12 4.74 -3.39
CA PRO A 110 -17.99 5.15 -2.00
C PRO A 110 -18.74 4.21 -1.04
N PRO A 111 -18.40 4.19 0.24
CA PRO A 111 -19.18 3.49 1.26
C PRO A 111 -20.64 3.96 1.27
N SER A 112 -21.56 3.08 1.73
CA SER A 112 -22.99 3.33 1.72
C SER A 112 -23.39 4.62 2.48
N PRO A 113 -24.57 5.23 2.19
CA PRO A 113 -25.02 6.43 2.90
C PRO A 113 -25.09 6.24 4.43
N ALA A 114 -25.50 5.07 4.91
CA ALA A 114 -25.54 4.76 6.34
C ALA A 114 -24.11 4.75 6.93
N TRP A 115 -23.14 4.15 6.22
CA TRP A 115 -21.73 4.18 6.62
C TRP A 115 -21.20 5.63 6.63
N GLN A 116 -21.52 6.43 5.62
CA GLN A 116 -21.12 7.83 5.54
C GLN A 116 -21.61 8.64 6.74
N ALA A 117 -22.88 8.52 7.10
CA ALA A 117 -23.45 9.22 8.25
C ALA A 117 -22.73 8.88 9.55
N ARG A 118 -22.47 7.58 9.79
CA ARG A 118 -21.74 7.13 10.98
C ARG A 118 -20.27 7.53 10.96
N ALA A 119 -19.66 7.57 9.79
CA ALA A 119 -18.29 8.02 9.64
C ALA A 119 -18.14 9.50 10.01
N TRP A 120 -19.05 10.35 9.55
CA TRP A 120 -19.07 11.77 9.91
C TRP A 120 -19.30 11.98 11.41
N GLU A 121 -20.27 11.30 12.01
CA GLU A 121 -20.51 11.35 13.47
C GLU A 121 -19.26 10.92 14.27
N LEU A 122 -18.53 9.92 13.78
CA LEU A 122 -17.30 9.47 14.45
C LEU A 122 -16.16 10.49 14.30
N ILE A 123 -16.00 11.09 13.11
CA ILE A 123 -15.00 12.12 12.85
C ILE A 123 -15.24 13.30 13.80
N GLU A 124 -16.44 13.86 13.85
CA GLU A 124 -16.78 15.01 14.71
C GLU A 124 -16.51 14.74 16.20
N ARG A 125 -16.89 13.55 16.67
CA ARG A 125 -16.61 13.15 18.07
C ARG A 125 -15.13 12.96 18.33
N ALA A 126 -14.40 12.38 17.39
CA ALA A 126 -12.98 12.14 17.55
C ALA A 126 -12.16 13.43 17.46
N GLU A 127 -12.54 14.37 16.59
CA GLU A 127 -11.98 15.72 16.56
C GLU A 127 -12.17 16.43 17.91
N SER A 128 -13.41 16.47 18.39
CA SER A 128 -13.68 17.07 19.71
C SER A 128 -12.85 16.43 20.83
N ALA A 129 -12.67 15.11 20.80
CA ALA A 129 -11.87 14.40 21.79
C ALA A 129 -10.36 14.66 21.66
N LEU A 130 -9.86 14.92 20.45
CA LEU A 130 -8.44 15.26 20.24
C LEU A 130 -8.08 16.61 20.86
N TRP A 131 -9.00 17.58 20.79
CA TRP A 131 -8.78 18.95 21.27
C TRP A 131 -9.20 19.17 22.73
N ASP A 132 -9.66 18.13 23.42
CA ASP A 132 -9.95 18.21 24.83
C ASP A 132 -8.91 17.41 25.66
N LYS A 133 -9.08 17.41 27.01
CA LYS A 133 -8.16 16.72 27.93
C LYS A 133 -7.96 15.24 27.62
N ARG A 134 -8.90 14.58 26.96
CA ARG A 134 -8.80 13.15 26.61
C ARG A 134 -7.77 12.87 25.52
N GLY A 135 -7.55 13.83 24.62
CA GLY A 135 -6.63 13.73 23.49
C GLY A 135 -5.27 14.38 23.68
N GLU A 136 -4.96 14.91 24.87
CA GLU A 136 -3.74 15.68 25.13
C GLU A 136 -2.46 14.94 24.70
N ASP A 137 -2.32 13.67 25.07
CA ASP A 137 -1.16 12.84 24.69
C ASP A 137 -1.11 12.55 23.19
N ALA A 138 -2.29 12.31 22.56
CA ALA A 138 -2.38 12.07 21.13
C ALA A 138 -2.05 13.33 20.32
N LEU A 139 -2.53 14.49 20.75
CA LEU A 139 -2.20 15.77 20.14
C LEU A 139 -0.70 16.08 20.29
N ALA A 140 -0.15 15.92 21.49
CA ALA A 140 1.28 16.09 21.74
C ALA A 140 2.12 15.16 20.83
N TRP A 141 1.69 13.92 20.62
CA TRP A 141 2.37 13.00 19.72
C TRP A 141 2.31 13.46 18.24
N LEU A 142 1.19 14.00 17.76
CA LEU A 142 1.08 14.56 16.41
C LEU A 142 1.98 15.78 16.23
N LEU A 143 2.01 16.68 17.22
CA LEU A 143 2.89 17.86 17.23
C LEU A 143 4.38 17.46 17.25
N MET A 144 4.75 16.45 18.05
CA MET A 144 6.13 15.92 18.08
C MET A 144 6.54 15.27 16.74
N ARG A 145 5.61 14.80 15.93
CA ARG A 145 5.89 14.34 14.56
C ARG A 145 6.07 15.48 13.55
N GLY A 146 5.95 16.73 14.00
CA GLY A 146 6.12 17.92 13.17
C GLY A 146 4.83 18.43 12.53
N LEU A 147 3.68 17.81 12.77
CA LEU A 147 2.41 18.34 12.29
C LEU A 147 2.02 19.58 13.09
N ASN A 148 1.60 20.64 12.42
CA ASN A 148 1.04 21.81 13.08
C ASN A 148 -0.49 21.67 13.26
N GLU A 149 -1.06 22.48 14.15
CA GLU A 149 -2.49 22.46 14.45
C GLU A 149 -3.37 22.69 13.20
N SER A 150 -2.92 23.56 12.30
CA SER A 150 -3.64 23.84 11.05
C SER A 150 -3.75 22.59 10.16
N ALA A 151 -2.65 21.84 10.00
CA ALA A 151 -2.66 20.60 9.23
C ALA A 151 -3.50 19.51 9.90
N ILE A 152 -3.42 19.42 11.24
CA ILE A 152 -4.24 18.48 12.04
C ILE A 152 -5.74 18.78 11.86
N CYS A 153 -6.14 20.05 11.95
CA CYS A 153 -7.52 20.48 11.74
C CYS A 153 -7.97 20.27 10.30
N ALA A 154 -7.17 20.67 9.31
CA ALA A 154 -7.51 20.54 7.89
C ALA A 154 -7.71 19.07 7.49
N ALA A 155 -6.87 18.18 8.01
CA ALA A 155 -6.98 16.73 7.79
C ALA A 155 -8.09 16.07 8.64
N ARG A 156 -8.76 16.81 9.53
CA ARG A 156 -9.79 16.33 10.43
C ARG A 156 -9.32 15.15 11.28
N LEU A 157 -8.05 15.17 11.69
CA LEU A 157 -7.51 14.13 12.58
C LEU A 157 -8.26 14.17 13.92
N GLY A 158 -8.50 12.99 14.48
CA GLY A 158 -9.24 12.87 15.73
C GLY A 158 -8.60 11.86 16.67
N PHE A 159 -9.18 11.73 17.87
CA PHE A 159 -8.78 10.76 18.87
C PHE A 159 -9.98 9.93 19.34
N ILE A 160 -9.80 8.61 19.39
CA ILE A 160 -10.75 7.68 20.00
C ILE A 160 -10.24 7.36 21.40
N PRO A 161 -10.94 7.83 22.48
CA PRO A 161 -10.41 7.79 23.84
C PRO A 161 -10.34 6.39 24.46
N GLN A 162 -11.08 5.43 23.93
CA GLN A 162 -11.14 4.07 24.48
C GLN A 162 -11.60 3.07 23.43
N TYR A 163 -11.25 1.81 23.63
CA TYR A 163 -11.80 0.71 22.82
C TYR A 163 -13.29 0.54 23.05
N TYR A 164 -14.05 0.41 21.95
CA TYR A 164 -15.46 0.03 21.99
C TYR A 164 -15.89 -0.72 20.73
N LYS A 165 -17.10 -1.30 20.78
CA LYS A 165 -17.73 -2.00 19.65
C LYS A 165 -19.06 -1.33 19.31
N GLN A 166 -19.45 -1.44 18.04
CA GLN A 166 -20.79 -1.06 17.58
C GLN A 166 -21.44 -2.17 16.76
N ASN A 167 -22.76 -2.15 16.70
CA ASN A 167 -23.53 -3.05 15.83
C ASN A 167 -23.24 -2.70 14.34
N PRO A 168 -22.84 -3.68 13.51
CA PRO A 168 -22.58 -3.48 12.08
C PRO A 168 -23.81 -2.97 11.30
N GLU A 169 -25.02 -3.32 11.72
CA GLU A 169 -26.28 -2.85 11.10
C GLU A 169 -26.36 -1.31 11.11
N ALA A 170 -25.96 -0.66 12.20
CA ALA A 170 -25.92 0.80 12.28
C ALA A 170 -24.99 1.44 11.24
N TRP A 171 -24.05 0.68 10.67
CA TRP A 171 -23.12 1.08 9.61
C TRP A 171 -23.57 0.61 8.21
N GLY A 172 -24.84 0.21 8.08
CA GLY A 172 -25.41 -0.29 6.82
C GLY A 172 -24.85 -1.63 6.36
N LYS A 173 -24.36 -2.46 7.31
CA LYS A 173 -23.97 -3.84 7.04
C LYS A 173 -25.19 -4.74 7.09
N PRO A 174 -25.22 -5.82 6.28
CA PRO A 174 -26.33 -6.78 6.31
C PRO A 174 -26.44 -7.48 7.68
N ASN A 175 -27.67 -7.91 8.03
CA ASN A 175 -27.93 -8.62 9.29
C ASN A 175 -27.26 -10.01 9.38
N ASP A 176 -26.79 -10.57 8.28
CA ASP A 176 -26.04 -11.83 8.21
C ASP A 176 -24.53 -11.64 8.46
N ASP A 177 -24.05 -10.40 8.70
CA ASP A 177 -22.66 -10.09 9.06
C ASP A 177 -22.58 -9.81 10.58
N PRO A 178 -22.48 -10.87 11.44
CA PRO A 178 -22.60 -10.73 12.89
C PRO A 178 -21.37 -10.12 13.57
N GLU A 179 -20.25 -9.96 12.84
CA GLU A 179 -19.04 -9.45 13.42
C GLU A 179 -19.15 -7.96 13.77
N PRO A 180 -18.95 -7.56 15.05
CA PRO A 180 -19.08 -6.16 15.45
C PRO A 180 -18.05 -5.26 14.77
N MET A 181 -18.39 -4.00 14.65
CA MET A 181 -17.46 -2.94 14.28
C MET A 181 -16.55 -2.61 15.47
N HIS A 182 -15.24 -2.69 15.28
CA HIS A 182 -14.25 -2.46 16.34
C HIS A 182 -13.62 -1.07 16.20
N PHE A 183 -13.58 -0.32 17.29
CA PHE A 183 -12.94 0.98 17.39
C PHE A 183 -11.88 0.92 18.48
N PHE A 184 -10.64 1.21 18.09
CA PHE A 184 -9.49 1.11 18.97
C PHE A 184 -9.12 2.49 19.48
N GLU A 185 -8.73 2.58 20.75
CA GLU A 185 -8.12 3.77 21.32
C GLU A 185 -6.91 4.19 20.47
N GLY A 186 -6.86 5.46 20.10
CA GLY A 186 -5.78 5.98 19.24
C GLY A 186 -6.22 7.08 18.30
N ILE A 187 -5.32 7.47 17.42
CA ILE A 187 -5.56 8.54 16.43
C ILE A 187 -6.45 8.03 15.33
N LEU A 188 -7.47 8.79 15.00
CA LEU A 188 -8.35 8.58 13.84
C LEU A 188 -7.84 9.41 12.66
N ILE A 189 -7.65 8.76 11.52
CA ILE A 189 -7.22 9.38 10.24
C ILE A 189 -8.33 9.13 9.23
N PRO A 190 -9.17 10.12 8.92
CA PRO A 190 -10.20 9.99 7.92
C PRO A 190 -9.65 10.21 6.52
N GLY A 191 -9.96 9.33 5.57
CA GLY A 191 -9.73 9.53 4.15
C GLY A 191 -10.93 10.20 3.50
N ILE A 192 -10.90 11.52 3.38
CA ILE A 192 -11.97 12.35 2.82
C ILE A 192 -11.51 12.88 1.48
N ILE A 193 -12.34 12.73 0.44
CA ILE A 193 -12.11 13.32 -0.89
C ILE A 193 -13.37 14.08 -1.26
N GLY A 194 -13.23 15.39 -1.46
CA GLY A 194 -14.39 16.29 -1.56
C GLY A 194 -15.25 16.25 -0.29
N SER A 195 -16.51 15.87 -0.42
CA SER A 195 -17.44 15.69 0.70
C SER A 195 -17.66 14.22 1.11
N THR A 196 -16.86 13.29 0.58
CA THR A 196 -17.08 11.86 0.77
C THR A 196 -15.99 11.25 1.66
N VAL A 197 -16.41 10.56 2.72
CA VAL A 197 -15.51 9.75 3.55
C VAL A 197 -15.33 8.39 2.88
N TRP A 198 -14.14 8.12 2.36
CA TRP A 198 -13.82 6.85 1.72
C TRP A 198 -13.39 5.78 2.71
N TYR A 199 -12.63 6.16 3.72
CA TYR A 199 -12.19 5.26 4.78
C TYR A 199 -11.97 5.99 6.09
N LEU A 200 -11.96 5.21 7.15
CA LEU A 200 -11.50 5.62 8.48
C LEU A 200 -10.38 4.67 8.89
N LYS A 201 -9.21 5.22 9.17
CA LYS A 201 -8.03 4.49 9.60
C LYS A 201 -7.71 4.87 11.04
N MET A 202 -7.41 3.90 11.87
CA MET A 202 -7.05 4.11 13.26
C MET A 202 -5.60 3.75 13.45
N ARG A 203 -4.84 4.61 14.11
CA ARG A 203 -3.53 4.29 14.66
C ARG A 203 -3.69 4.07 16.16
N PRO A 204 -3.77 2.82 16.63
CA PRO A 204 -3.90 2.53 18.07
C PRO A 204 -2.77 3.15 18.88
N SER A 205 -3.07 3.64 20.09
CA SER A 205 -2.06 4.15 21.04
C SER A 205 -1.04 3.07 21.41
N HIS A 206 -1.49 1.81 21.44
CA HIS A 206 -0.67 0.62 21.69
C HIS A 206 -0.76 -0.36 20.50
N PRO A 207 -0.04 -0.11 19.40
CA PRO A 207 -0.10 -0.96 18.22
C PRO A 207 0.56 -2.32 18.50
N ARG A 208 -0.03 -3.40 17.97
CA ARG A 208 0.62 -4.71 17.98
C ARG A 208 1.76 -4.72 16.97
N GLU A 209 2.80 -5.51 17.25
CA GLU A 209 3.90 -5.69 16.31
C GLU A 209 3.40 -6.10 14.92
N GLY A 210 3.84 -5.40 13.89
CA GLY A 210 3.43 -5.64 12.49
C GLY A 210 2.03 -5.13 12.12
N GLN A 211 1.28 -4.50 13.03
CA GLN A 211 -0.06 -3.96 12.79
C GLN A 211 -0.22 -2.55 13.35
N LYS A 212 0.52 -1.61 12.79
CA LYS A 212 0.48 -0.20 13.22
C LYS A 212 -0.89 0.47 13.02
N TYR A 213 -1.67 0.00 12.07
CA TYR A 213 -2.94 0.61 11.68
C TYR A 213 -4.09 -0.39 11.63
N LYS A 214 -5.30 0.09 11.86
CA LYS A 214 -6.56 -0.65 11.71
C LYS A 214 -7.52 0.18 10.86
N HIS A 215 -8.25 -0.49 9.95
CA HIS A 215 -9.28 0.15 9.16
C HIS A 215 -10.66 -0.13 9.75
N VAL A 216 -11.53 0.88 9.71
CA VAL A 216 -12.96 0.67 10.01
C VAL A 216 -13.57 -0.11 8.86
N ARG A 217 -14.18 -1.24 9.17
CA ARG A 217 -14.79 -2.13 8.19
C ARG A 217 -15.89 -1.42 7.38
N GLY A 218 -15.87 -1.65 6.07
CA GLY A 218 -16.82 -1.01 5.14
C GLY A 218 -16.29 0.23 4.44
N GLY A 219 -15.16 0.78 4.90
CA GLY A 219 -14.42 1.77 4.14
C GLY A 219 -13.89 1.21 2.82
N ARG A 220 -13.55 2.09 1.89
CA ARG A 220 -12.94 1.81 0.59
C ARG A 220 -11.62 2.54 0.49
N GLN A 221 -10.70 1.96 -0.24
CA GLN A 221 -9.44 2.65 -0.53
C GLN A 221 -9.69 3.93 -1.30
N ALA A 222 -8.87 4.95 -1.05
CA ALA A 222 -8.89 6.20 -1.77
C ALA A 222 -7.48 6.74 -2.00
N LEU A 223 -7.35 7.62 -2.96
CA LEU A 223 -6.17 8.43 -3.16
C LEU A 223 -6.26 9.62 -2.18
N TYR A 224 -5.61 9.50 -1.03
CA TYR A 224 -5.64 10.52 0.03
C TYR A 224 -5.09 11.85 -0.48
N LEU A 225 -5.75 12.95 -0.14
CA LEU A 225 -5.48 14.32 -0.63
C LEU A 225 -5.64 14.50 -2.15
N ALA A 226 -6.37 13.62 -2.86
CA ALA A 226 -6.54 13.72 -4.31
C ALA A 226 -7.15 15.04 -4.78
N ASP A 227 -7.98 15.68 -3.98
CA ASP A 227 -8.60 16.97 -4.27
C ASP A 227 -7.64 18.16 -4.15
N THR A 228 -6.44 17.99 -3.59
CA THR A 228 -5.36 18.99 -3.60
C THR A 228 -4.59 19.00 -4.92
N LEU A 229 -4.74 17.98 -5.77
CA LEU A 229 -4.03 17.88 -7.03
C LEU A 229 -4.41 19.01 -7.97
N ALA A 230 -3.45 19.91 -8.21
CA ALA A 230 -3.61 21.03 -9.11
C ALA A 230 -3.16 20.69 -10.53
N PRO A 231 -3.84 21.22 -11.57
CA PRO A 231 -3.37 21.10 -12.94
C PRO A 231 -1.99 21.74 -13.13
N ASP A 232 -1.17 21.09 -13.96
CA ASP A 232 0.14 21.60 -14.39
C ASP A 232 1.15 21.86 -13.24
N GLN A 233 0.88 21.36 -12.02
CA GLN A 233 1.82 21.37 -10.90
C GLN A 233 2.39 19.95 -10.67
N PRO A 234 3.62 19.83 -10.14
CA PRO A 234 4.13 18.54 -9.69
C PRO A 234 3.29 17.95 -8.57
N ALA A 235 3.27 16.61 -8.48
CA ALA A 235 2.69 15.91 -7.34
C ALA A 235 3.71 15.00 -6.68
N ILE A 236 3.65 14.90 -5.34
CA ILE A 236 4.51 14.05 -4.55
C ILE A 236 3.67 12.89 -4.02
N PHE A 237 4.15 11.68 -4.26
CA PHE A 237 3.49 10.45 -3.83
C PHE A 237 4.21 9.88 -2.61
N CYS A 238 3.61 9.98 -1.41
CA CYS A 238 4.13 9.44 -0.16
C CYS A 238 3.62 8.03 0.14
N GLU A 239 4.25 7.33 1.09
CA GLU A 239 3.81 6.02 1.52
C GLU A 239 2.63 6.07 2.51
N GLY A 240 2.66 6.98 3.48
CA GLY A 240 1.68 7.09 4.55
C GLY A 240 0.97 8.44 4.64
N GLU A 241 -0.22 8.47 5.29
CA GLU A 241 -1.02 9.69 5.43
C GLU A 241 -0.33 10.75 6.29
N LEU A 242 0.33 10.35 7.39
CA LEU A 242 0.97 11.31 8.28
C LEU A 242 2.20 11.96 7.64
N ASP A 243 2.95 11.20 6.83
CA ASP A 243 4.08 11.73 6.06
C ASP A 243 3.59 12.65 4.94
N ALA A 244 2.46 12.30 4.31
CA ALA A 244 1.82 13.16 3.31
C ALA A 244 1.34 14.49 3.92
N LEU A 245 0.74 14.48 5.11
CA LEU A 245 0.32 15.70 5.81
C LEU A 245 1.52 16.55 6.26
N LEU A 246 2.57 15.90 6.78
CA LEU A 246 3.80 16.59 7.16
C LEU A 246 4.42 17.29 5.95
N LEU A 247 4.50 16.58 4.81
CA LEU A 247 5.07 17.14 3.60
C LEU A 247 4.18 18.24 3.04
N GLU A 248 2.86 18.03 2.95
CA GLU A 248 1.89 18.99 2.44
C GLU A 248 1.97 20.35 3.14
N GLN A 249 2.09 20.39 4.46
CA GLN A 249 2.20 21.65 5.21
C GLN A 249 3.47 22.45 4.90
N HIS A 250 4.52 21.79 4.40
CA HIS A 250 5.81 22.43 4.09
C HIS A 250 5.99 22.78 2.60
N VAL A 251 5.29 22.09 1.68
CA VAL A 251 5.58 22.19 0.25
C VAL A 251 4.36 22.51 -0.63
N ARG A 252 3.23 22.91 -0.05
CA ARG A 252 2.00 23.23 -0.80
C ARG A 252 2.15 24.31 -1.86
N ASP A 253 3.15 25.16 -1.72
CA ASP A 253 3.53 26.20 -2.70
C ASP A 253 4.35 25.65 -3.87
N LEU A 254 4.98 24.48 -3.72
CA LEU A 254 5.82 23.82 -4.71
C LEU A 254 5.10 22.69 -5.45
N ALA A 255 4.34 21.88 -4.72
CA ALA A 255 3.73 20.66 -5.24
C ALA A 255 2.49 20.24 -4.43
N SER A 256 1.58 19.50 -5.09
CA SER A 256 0.52 18.76 -4.38
C SER A 256 1.08 17.48 -3.76
N VAL A 257 0.48 16.98 -2.67
CA VAL A 257 0.93 15.75 -2.01
C VAL A 257 -0.22 14.75 -1.94
N ILE A 258 0.05 13.49 -2.26
CA ILE A 258 -0.95 12.40 -2.24
C ILE A 258 -0.36 11.10 -1.68
N THR A 259 -1.22 10.18 -1.26
CA THR A 259 -0.83 8.81 -0.92
C THR A 259 -1.98 7.82 -1.10
N LEU A 260 -1.64 6.54 -1.34
CA LEU A 260 -2.57 5.40 -1.22
C LEU A 260 -2.63 4.84 0.19
N ALA A 261 -1.88 5.44 1.12
CA ALA A 261 -1.77 4.96 2.50
C ALA A 261 -1.22 3.52 2.65
N SER A 262 -0.58 3.00 1.59
CA SER A 262 0.04 1.67 1.56
C SER A 262 0.93 1.50 0.33
N ALA A 263 2.16 1.04 0.51
CA ALA A 263 3.10 0.70 -0.57
C ALA A 263 2.65 -0.52 -1.41
N THR A 264 1.73 -1.33 -0.91
CA THR A 264 1.36 -2.61 -1.54
C THR A 264 0.09 -2.55 -2.39
N THR A 265 -0.65 -1.46 -2.35
CA THR A 265 -1.96 -1.36 -2.98
C THR A 265 -1.87 -0.83 -4.41
N ASP A 266 -2.65 -1.41 -5.31
CA ASP A 266 -2.76 -0.97 -6.71
C ASP A 266 -3.81 0.14 -6.84
N ILE A 267 -3.57 1.09 -7.74
CA ILE A 267 -4.49 2.21 -8.03
C ILE A 267 -5.61 1.73 -8.96
N ASN A 268 -6.85 1.92 -8.57
CA ASN A 268 -7.98 1.75 -9.49
C ASN A 268 -8.08 2.97 -10.42
N LEU A 269 -7.55 2.83 -11.63
CA LEU A 269 -7.52 3.91 -12.62
C LEU A 269 -8.90 4.35 -13.10
N ALA A 270 -9.91 3.48 -13.02
CA ALA A 270 -11.27 3.85 -13.37
C ALA A 270 -11.86 4.89 -12.40
N THR A 271 -11.38 4.91 -11.16
CA THR A 271 -11.79 5.89 -10.13
C THR A 271 -10.83 7.07 -10.06
N TRP A 272 -9.53 6.79 -9.94
CA TRP A 272 -8.52 7.78 -9.58
C TRP A 272 -7.72 8.32 -10.76
N GLY A 273 -7.85 7.71 -11.96
CA GLY A 273 -7.08 8.10 -13.14
C GLY A 273 -7.27 9.56 -13.52
N ILE A 274 -8.49 10.11 -13.42
CA ILE A 274 -8.76 11.53 -13.73
C ILE A 274 -8.00 12.50 -12.82
N TYR A 275 -7.73 12.12 -11.58
CA TYR A 275 -6.92 12.92 -10.67
C TYR A 275 -5.44 12.85 -11.05
N LEU A 276 -4.94 11.67 -11.43
CA LEU A 276 -3.54 11.44 -11.77
C LEU A 276 -3.14 12.02 -13.14
N LEU A 277 -4.11 12.43 -13.96
CA LEU A 277 -3.85 13.14 -15.22
C LEU A 277 -3.63 14.65 -15.04
N ARG A 278 -3.85 15.20 -13.84
CA ARG A 278 -3.71 16.63 -13.60
C ARG A 278 -2.26 17.09 -13.40
N PRO A 279 -1.43 16.38 -12.58
CA PRO A 279 -0.07 16.81 -12.32
C PRO A 279 0.82 16.82 -13.56
N ALA A 280 1.75 17.79 -13.62
CA ALA A 280 2.76 17.89 -14.67
C ALA A 280 3.82 16.77 -14.57
N SER A 281 4.12 16.30 -13.36
CA SER A 281 5.11 15.25 -13.08
C SER A 281 4.87 14.65 -11.69
N PHE A 282 5.56 13.55 -11.38
CA PHE A 282 5.47 12.89 -10.08
C PHE A 282 6.83 12.73 -9.42
N VAL A 283 6.89 12.99 -8.12
CA VAL A 283 8.03 12.65 -7.24
C VAL A 283 7.58 11.54 -6.30
N LEU A 284 8.28 10.40 -6.29
CA LEU A 284 7.92 9.23 -5.48
C LEU A 284 8.73 9.24 -4.18
N ALA A 285 8.15 9.76 -3.11
CA ALA A 285 8.73 9.94 -1.78
C ALA A 285 8.35 8.80 -0.82
N HIS A 286 8.61 7.56 -1.22
CA HIS A 286 8.41 6.37 -0.39
C HIS A 286 9.59 6.17 0.57
N ASP A 287 9.40 5.36 1.62
CA ASP A 287 10.44 5.02 2.59
C ASP A 287 11.72 4.49 1.92
N MET A 288 12.88 4.75 2.51
CA MET A 288 14.19 4.29 2.03
C MET A 288 14.47 2.86 2.50
N ASP A 289 13.48 1.98 2.31
CA ASP A 289 13.60 0.56 2.58
C ASP A 289 13.07 -0.26 1.37
N LYS A 290 13.21 -1.58 1.46
CA LYS A 290 12.80 -2.48 0.37
C LYS A 290 11.31 -2.37 0.03
N ALA A 291 10.44 -2.14 1.00
CA ALA A 291 8.99 -2.03 0.76
C ALA A 291 8.68 -0.72 0.02
N GLY A 292 9.33 0.37 0.41
CA GLY A 292 9.23 1.66 -0.28
C GLY A 292 9.76 1.62 -1.71
N ASP A 293 10.88 0.92 -1.95
CA ASP A 293 11.41 0.73 -3.31
C ASP A 293 10.47 -0.08 -4.19
N GLU A 294 9.89 -1.18 -3.66
CA GLU A 294 8.88 -1.98 -4.36
C GLU A 294 7.59 -1.16 -4.62
N GLY A 295 7.20 -0.30 -3.68
CA GLY A 295 6.07 0.62 -3.82
C GLY A 295 6.30 1.67 -4.90
N ALA A 296 7.44 2.35 -4.86
CA ALA A 296 7.82 3.34 -5.88
C ALA A 296 7.93 2.72 -7.27
N ALA A 297 8.51 1.52 -7.40
CA ALA A 297 8.61 0.81 -8.67
C ALA A 297 7.24 0.51 -9.31
N LYS A 298 6.20 0.27 -8.49
CA LYS A 298 4.82 0.09 -8.98
C LYS A 298 4.21 1.35 -9.56
N LEU A 299 4.69 2.52 -9.16
CA LEU A 299 4.21 3.83 -9.59
C LEU A 299 5.07 4.47 -10.68
N ALA A 300 6.17 3.83 -11.07
CA ALA A 300 7.10 4.33 -12.09
C ALA A 300 6.46 4.52 -13.50
N TRP A 301 5.25 4.05 -13.71
CA TRP A 301 4.47 4.29 -14.93
C TRP A 301 3.75 5.65 -14.96
N LEU A 302 3.67 6.36 -13.81
CA LEU A 302 3.12 7.71 -13.76
C LEU A 302 3.98 8.65 -14.60
N HIS A 303 3.35 9.68 -15.17
CA HIS A 303 4.00 10.61 -16.06
C HIS A 303 5.19 11.33 -15.38
N ASP A 304 6.35 11.25 -16.02
CA ASP A 304 7.61 11.84 -15.53
C ASP A 304 7.91 11.53 -14.05
N ALA A 305 7.58 10.30 -13.61
CA ALA A 305 7.79 9.88 -12.24
C ALA A 305 9.28 9.71 -11.92
N GLN A 306 9.73 10.37 -10.84
CA GLN A 306 11.09 10.27 -10.34
C GLN A 306 11.10 9.82 -8.89
N ARG A 307 12.00 8.88 -8.54
CA ARG A 307 12.20 8.43 -7.16
C ARG A 307 12.95 9.51 -6.37
N LEU A 308 12.36 10.00 -5.28
CA LEU A 308 13.06 10.86 -4.34
C LEU A 308 14.02 10.00 -3.49
N HIS A 309 15.27 10.42 -3.42
CA HIS A 309 16.20 9.89 -2.43
C HIS A 309 16.16 10.78 -1.18
N ILE A 310 15.64 10.25 -0.07
CA ILE A 310 15.55 10.94 1.22
C ILE A 310 16.89 10.71 1.93
N PRO A 311 17.70 11.75 2.22
CA PRO A 311 18.97 11.58 2.91
C PRO A 311 18.75 11.14 4.37
N ALA A 312 19.53 10.18 4.84
CA ALA A 312 19.61 9.87 6.26
C ALA A 312 20.54 10.89 6.94
N LEU A 313 20.02 11.73 7.82
CA LEU A 313 20.79 12.68 8.62
C LEU A 313 21.27 12.05 9.92
N ARG A 314 20.60 11.01 10.39
CA ARG A 314 20.99 10.17 11.53
C ARG A 314 20.88 8.71 11.16
N ASP A 315 21.60 7.88 11.90
CA ASP A 315 21.52 6.42 11.72
C ASP A 315 20.08 5.94 11.96
N GLY A 316 19.53 5.25 10.99
CA GLY A 316 18.16 4.71 11.03
C GLY A 316 17.09 5.59 10.40
N ASP A 317 17.38 6.82 9.99
CA ASP A 317 16.43 7.66 9.23
C ASP A 317 16.10 6.99 7.88
N LYS A 318 14.80 6.90 7.57
CA LYS A 318 14.36 6.21 6.37
C LYS A 318 13.15 6.81 5.67
N ASP A 319 12.44 7.72 6.31
CA ASP A 319 11.23 8.34 5.80
C ASP A 319 11.25 9.88 5.92
N ILE A 320 10.24 10.52 5.39
CA ILE A 320 10.06 11.99 5.41
C ILE A 320 10.02 12.52 6.85
N THR A 321 9.34 11.82 7.74
CA THR A 321 9.24 12.23 9.16
C THR A 321 10.59 12.12 9.85
N ASP A 322 11.33 11.03 9.64
CA ASP A 322 12.67 10.84 10.23
C ASP A 322 13.62 11.96 9.76
N TYR A 323 13.65 12.25 8.45
CA TYR A 323 14.46 13.33 7.87
C TYR A 323 14.15 14.68 8.53
N TYR A 324 12.86 15.03 8.62
CA TYR A 324 12.43 16.29 9.25
C TYR A 324 12.82 16.37 10.73
N LEU A 325 12.55 15.33 11.51
CA LEU A 325 12.87 15.29 12.95
C LEU A 325 14.38 15.28 13.22
N SER A 326 15.17 14.87 12.25
CA SER A 326 16.63 14.92 12.30
C SER A 326 17.20 16.30 11.93
N GLY A 327 16.33 17.27 11.59
CA GLY A 327 16.69 18.65 11.29
C GLY A 327 16.78 18.98 9.80
N GLY A 328 16.28 18.08 8.93
CA GLY A 328 16.21 18.30 7.50
C GLY A 328 15.13 19.33 7.12
N ASP A 329 15.40 20.11 6.09
CA ASP A 329 14.46 21.05 5.49
C ASP A 329 13.69 20.36 4.35
N LEU A 330 12.38 20.12 4.57
CA LEU A 330 11.51 19.48 3.59
C LEU A 330 11.25 20.34 2.36
N HIS A 331 11.15 21.67 2.54
CA HIS A 331 10.94 22.58 1.43
C HIS A 331 12.16 22.59 0.50
N GLU A 332 13.37 22.71 1.05
CA GLU A 332 14.62 22.66 0.30
C GLU A 332 14.80 21.29 -0.40
N LEU A 333 14.54 20.18 0.30
CA LEU A 333 14.63 18.82 -0.27
C LEU A 333 13.76 18.68 -1.52
N ILE A 334 12.51 19.14 -1.45
CA ILE A 334 11.59 19.03 -2.58
C ILE A 334 11.92 20.03 -3.67
N GLN A 335 12.33 21.25 -3.33
CA GLN A 335 12.76 22.25 -4.32
C GLN A 335 13.93 21.70 -5.17
N ILE A 336 14.91 21.07 -4.56
CA ILE A 336 16.03 20.41 -5.26
C ILE A 336 15.52 19.25 -6.14
N ALA A 337 14.61 18.43 -5.64
CA ALA A 337 14.07 17.31 -6.40
C ALA A 337 13.27 17.74 -7.64
N LEU A 338 12.57 18.85 -7.56
CA LEU A 338 11.79 19.41 -8.68
C LEU A 338 12.65 20.14 -9.71
N HIS A 339 13.83 20.66 -9.32
CA HIS A 339 14.71 21.45 -10.18
C HIS A 339 16.17 20.93 -10.21
N PRO A 340 16.41 19.67 -10.59
CA PRO A 340 17.73 19.04 -10.48
C PRO A 340 18.83 19.73 -11.32
N TYR A 341 18.48 20.57 -12.30
CA TYR A 341 19.44 21.24 -13.19
C TYR A 341 19.82 22.67 -12.78
N GLN A 342 19.19 23.26 -11.76
CA GLN A 342 19.50 24.64 -11.35
C GLN A 342 20.71 24.75 -10.41
N MET A 343 21.14 23.67 -9.76
CA MET A 343 22.22 23.68 -8.77
C MET A 343 23.63 23.55 -9.35
N THR A 344 23.80 23.24 -10.65
CA THR A 344 25.14 23.10 -11.28
C THR A 344 25.82 24.44 -11.62
N HIS A 345 25.23 25.60 -11.32
CA HIS A 345 25.77 26.89 -11.65
C HIS A 345 26.16 27.79 -10.45
N ILE A 346 26.17 27.28 -9.23
CA ILE A 346 26.54 28.04 -8.02
C ILE A 346 27.97 27.77 -7.54
N GLU A 347 28.65 26.77 -8.10
CA GLU A 347 30.09 26.56 -7.85
C GLU A 347 30.92 26.95 -9.07
N ASN A 348 31.20 28.27 -9.20
CA ASN A 348 32.37 28.82 -9.89
C ASN A 348 32.67 30.22 -9.39
#